data_6a19cd38f284de167b75fba53709cb99
#
_entry.id   6a19cd38f284de167b75fba53709cb99
#
_cell.length_a   1.000
_cell.length_b   1.000
_cell.length_c   1.000
_cell.angle_alpha   90.00
_cell.angle_beta   90.00
_cell.angle_gamma   90.00
#
_symmetry.space_group_name_H-M   'P 1'
#
loop_
_entity.id
_entity.type
_entity.pdbx_description
1 polymer ?
#
loop_
_entity_poly.entity_id
_entity_poly.type
_entity_poly.pdbx_seq_one_letter_code
_entity_poly.pdbx_strand_id
1 'polypeptide(L)'
;MDKRGIDNLLPRAKGIAVKRLKKSNYAVDAVTAAKMLLGKWLCRQLEDGTVLKTRIVETEAYCGEGDTACHAHCGKTERNAPMYESGGIAYIYLCYGMHNLLNVVTGAKDYPEAVLIRGVEGHIGPGRVTKFLQIDRTLNREPLTTSKRLWIEDDGTQPPRFKATPRIGIAYATKRDQNRKWRFVVY
;
A
#
# COMPACT_ATOMS: atom_id res chain seq x y z
N MET A 1 21.43 24.79 -4.29
CA MET A 1 20.37 24.24 -3.43
C MET A 1 20.60 22.75 -3.32
N ASP A 2 20.86 22.29 -2.11
CA ASP A 2 21.51 21.02 -1.77
C ASP A 2 20.63 19.78 -2.06
N LYS A 3 21.06 18.93 -2.98
CA LYS A 3 20.41 17.65 -3.34
C LYS A 3 20.88 16.49 -2.44
N ARG A 4 21.18 16.74 -1.18
CA ARG A 4 21.51 15.68 -0.21
C ARG A 4 20.25 15.27 0.55
N GLY A 5 19.33 14.56 -0.11
CA GLY A 5 18.17 13.89 0.50
C GLY A 5 18.59 12.56 1.10
N ILE A 6 18.58 12.46 2.38
CA ILE A 6 18.26 11.38 3.35
C ILE A 6 18.38 9.93 2.80
N ASP A 7 19.57 9.50 2.47
CA ASP A 7 19.87 8.09 2.10
C ASP A 7 20.21 7.22 3.33
N ASN A 8 19.94 7.67 4.56
CA ASN A 8 20.61 7.16 5.76
C ASN A 8 19.70 6.66 6.90
N LEU A 9 18.47 6.20 6.66
CA LEU A 9 17.60 5.74 7.77
C LEU A 9 17.53 4.23 8.00
N LEU A 10 17.99 3.39 7.06
CA LEU A 10 18.01 1.94 7.26
C LEU A 10 19.31 1.33 6.68
N PRO A 11 20.06 0.51 7.41
CA PRO A 11 21.27 -0.14 6.91
C PRO A 11 20.91 -1.12 5.78
N ARG A 12 21.52 -0.94 4.60
CA ARG A 12 21.44 -1.92 3.51
C ARG A 12 22.16 -3.20 3.92
N ALA A 13 21.49 -4.33 3.79
CA ALA A 13 22.16 -5.62 3.87
C ALA A 13 23.15 -5.73 2.69
N LYS A 14 24.46 -5.88 2.96
CA LYS A 14 25.48 -6.01 1.93
C LYS A 14 25.22 -7.24 1.08
N GLY A 15 25.11 -7.07 -0.25
CA GLY A 15 25.07 -8.16 -1.22
C GLY A 15 23.69 -8.65 -1.66
N ILE A 16 22.58 -8.07 -1.18
CA ILE A 16 21.24 -8.49 -1.63
C ILE A 16 20.81 -7.61 -2.80
N ALA A 17 20.56 -8.25 -3.97
CA ALA A 17 20.02 -7.56 -5.14
C ALA A 17 18.60 -7.08 -4.88
N VAL A 18 18.30 -5.84 -5.24
CA VAL A 18 16.94 -5.29 -5.24
C VAL A 18 16.05 -6.13 -6.15
N LYS A 19 14.95 -6.65 -5.63
CA LYS A 19 14.04 -7.53 -6.37
C LYS A 19 12.60 -7.00 -6.27
N ARG A 20 11.91 -7.03 -7.39
CA ARG A 20 10.46 -6.80 -7.40
C ARG A 20 9.75 -7.89 -6.57
N LEU A 21 8.73 -7.49 -5.80
CA LEU A 21 7.89 -8.43 -5.08
C LEU A 21 7.16 -9.36 -6.05
N LYS A 22 7.17 -10.66 -5.72
CA LYS A 22 6.53 -11.71 -6.49
C LYS A 22 5.07 -11.90 -6.05
N LYS A 23 4.30 -12.64 -6.82
CA LYS A 23 2.90 -12.98 -6.52
C LYS A 23 2.73 -13.59 -5.12
N SER A 24 3.65 -14.45 -4.68
CA SER A 24 3.64 -15.07 -3.35
C SER A 24 3.71 -14.09 -2.19
N ASN A 25 4.33 -12.91 -2.38
CA ASN A 25 4.39 -11.88 -1.34
C ASN A 25 3.01 -11.24 -1.08
N TYR A 26 2.13 -11.27 -2.06
CA TYR A 26 0.78 -10.72 -1.96
C TYR A 26 -0.28 -11.77 -1.61
N ALA A 27 0.06 -13.05 -1.64
CA ALA A 27 -0.84 -14.17 -1.36
C ALA A 27 -0.95 -14.46 0.16
N VAL A 28 -0.97 -13.41 0.96
CA VAL A 28 -1.09 -13.43 2.43
C VAL A 28 -2.23 -12.49 2.86
N ASP A 29 -2.71 -12.64 4.10
CA ASP A 29 -3.73 -11.74 4.63
C ASP A 29 -3.28 -10.28 4.68
N ALA A 30 -4.24 -9.33 4.70
CA ALA A 30 -3.95 -7.91 4.64
C ALA A 30 -3.13 -7.41 5.85
N VAL A 31 -3.30 -7.98 7.03
CA VAL A 31 -2.55 -7.54 8.24
C VAL A 31 -1.08 -7.95 8.12
N THR A 32 -0.81 -9.16 7.66
CA THR A 32 0.54 -9.66 7.38
C THR A 32 1.19 -8.85 6.26
N ALA A 33 0.48 -8.62 5.15
CA ALA A 33 0.96 -7.82 4.04
C ALA A 33 1.25 -6.37 4.45
N ALA A 34 0.38 -5.73 5.24
CA ALA A 34 0.57 -4.36 5.69
C ALA A 34 1.87 -4.16 6.47
N LYS A 35 2.23 -5.11 7.32
CA LYS A 35 3.50 -5.10 8.06
C LYS A 35 4.69 -5.37 7.13
N MET A 36 4.57 -6.35 6.23
CA MET A 36 5.61 -6.74 5.29
C MET A 36 5.96 -5.61 4.30
N LEU A 37 4.99 -4.80 3.90
CA LEU A 37 5.19 -3.70 2.98
C LEU A 37 5.95 -2.51 3.59
N LEU A 38 6.00 -2.36 4.92
CA LEU A 38 6.78 -1.30 5.56
C LEU A 38 8.27 -1.43 5.22
N GLY A 39 8.89 -0.32 4.86
CA GLY A 39 10.29 -0.25 4.43
C GLY A 39 10.55 -0.72 3.01
N LYS A 40 9.57 -1.29 2.30
CA LYS A 40 9.72 -1.64 0.89
C LYS A 40 9.67 -0.38 0.00
N TRP A 41 10.27 -0.47 -1.17
CA TRP A 41 10.28 0.60 -2.14
C TRP A 41 9.01 0.58 -2.99
N LEU A 42 8.24 1.65 -2.96
CA LEU A 42 7.17 1.91 -3.92
C LEU A 42 7.75 2.67 -5.11
N CYS A 43 7.61 2.12 -6.30
CA CYS A 43 8.22 2.62 -7.52
C CYS A 43 7.13 2.99 -8.55
N ARG A 44 7.24 4.16 -9.15
CA ARG A 44 6.34 4.69 -10.18
C ARG A 44 7.16 5.20 -11.37
N GLN A 45 7.03 4.59 -12.53
CA GLN A 45 7.63 5.10 -13.77
C GLN A 45 6.63 6.05 -14.47
N LEU A 46 7.04 7.29 -14.69
CA LEU A 46 6.28 8.31 -15.40
C LEU A 46 6.39 8.11 -16.92
N GLU A 47 5.58 8.84 -17.69
CA GLU A 47 5.55 8.76 -19.16
C GLU A 47 6.87 9.18 -19.81
N ASP A 48 7.58 10.11 -19.20
CA ASP A 48 8.92 10.56 -19.65
C ASP A 48 10.04 9.57 -19.31
N GLY A 49 9.71 8.41 -18.72
CA GLY A 49 10.67 7.40 -18.29
C GLY A 49 11.25 7.62 -16.89
N THR A 50 11.01 8.77 -16.26
CA THR A 50 11.45 9.04 -14.88
C THR A 50 10.87 8.03 -13.91
N VAL A 51 11.69 7.48 -13.03
CA VAL A 51 11.25 6.57 -11.97
C VAL A 51 11.27 7.30 -10.62
N LEU A 52 10.09 7.54 -10.07
CA LEU A 52 9.91 7.99 -8.70
C LEU A 52 9.99 6.77 -7.78
N LYS A 53 10.81 6.85 -6.74
CA LYS A 53 11.05 5.73 -5.82
C LYS A 53 11.10 6.24 -4.38
N THR A 54 10.31 5.64 -3.49
CA THR A 54 10.20 6.07 -2.10
C THR A 54 9.87 4.89 -1.19
N ARG A 55 10.22 4.96 0.09
CA ARG A 55 9.93 3.92 1.09
C ARG A 55 8.51 4.04 1.61
N ILE A 56 7.82 2.91 1.76
CA ILE A 56 6.54 2.83 2.44
C ILE A 56 6.80 2.91 3.95
N VAL A 57 6.19 3.89 4.63
CA VAL A 57 6.37 4.10 6.07
C VAL A 57 5.07 4.04 6.86
N GLU A 58 3.91 4.02 6.19
CA GLU A 58 2.61 3.90 6.85
C GLU A 58 1.65 3.10 5.98
N THR A 59 0.98 2.11 6.60
CA THR A 59 0.00 1.23 5.95
C THR A 59 -1.22 1.02 6.83
N GLU A 60 -2.38 0.72 6.22
CA GLU A 60 -3.58 0.24 6.91
C GLU A 60 -4.10 -1.03 6.25
N ALA A 61 -4.47 -2.04 7.07
CA ALA A 61 -5.08 -3.27 6.58
C ALA A 61 -6.61 -3.19 6.59
N TYR A 62 -7.26 -3.73 5.55
CA TYR A 62 -8.69 -3.85 5.38
C TYR A 62 -9.03 -5.30 5.02
N CYS A 63 -9.83 -5.98 5.87
CA CYS A 63 -9.93 -7.44 5.90
C CYS A 63 -11.34 -7.92 5.51
N GLY A 64 -11.78 -7.58 4.31
CA GLY A 64 -12.96 -8.18 3.70
C GLY A 64 -14.30 -7.83 4.34
N GLU A 65 -15.27 -8.74 4.16
CA GLU A 65 -16.66 -8.54 4.56
C GLU A 65 -16.85 -8.50 6.09
N GLY A 66 -15.96 -9.14 6.84
CA GLY A 66 -15.98 -9.13 8.31
C GLY A 66 -15.45 -7.84 8.95
N ASP A 67 -14.93 -6.91 8.16
CA ASP A 67 -14.41 -5.63 8.60
C ASP A 67 -15.34 -4.49 8.17
N THR A 68 -16.09 -3.92 9.11
CA THR A 68 -17.07 -2.86 8.82
C THR A 68 -16.45 -1.56 8.29
N ALA A 69 -15.12 -1.41 8.35
CA ALA A 69 -14.40 -0.31 7.73
C ALA A 69 -13.97 -0.60 6.29
N CYS A 70 -14.08 -1.86 5.84
CA CYS A 70 -13.68 -2.27 4.50
C CYS A 70 -14.75 -1.94 3.47
N HIS A 71 -14.34 -1.55 2.25
CA HIS A 71 -15.25 -1.34 1.13
C HIS A 71 -16.03 -2.60 0.73
N ALA A 72 -15.50 -3.78 1.06
CA ALA A 72 -16.14 -5.06 0.76
C ALA A 72 -17.14 -5.51 1.84
N HIS A 73 -17.31 -4.76 2.93
CA HIS A 73 -18.21 -5.14 4.04
C HIS A 73 -19.65 -5.44 3.57
N CYS A 74 -20.16 -4.65 2.64
CA CYS A 74 -21.51 -4.84 2.09
C CYS A 74 -21.53 -5.71 0.80
N GLY A 75 -20.48 -6.51 0.58
CA GLY A 75 -20.36 -7.36 -0.60
C GLY A 75 -19.70 -6.67 -1.79
N LYS A 76 -19.70 -7.38 -2.93
CA LYS A 76 -19.03 -6.97 -4.17
C LYS A 76 -19.84 -5.92 -4.93
N THR A 77 -19.16 -4.86 -5.35
CA THR A 77 -19.68 -3.79 -6.21
C THR A 77 -18.70 -3.56 -7.36
N GLU A 78 -19.10 -2.83 -8.40
CA GLU A 78 -18.20 -2.45 -9.48
C GLU A 78 -16.96 -1.69 -8.96
N ARG A 79 -17.17 -0.79 -8.00
CA ARG A 79 -16.09 0.01 -7.40
C ARG A 79 -15.05 -0.84 -6.68
N ASN A 80 -15.46 -1.81 -5.87
CA ASN A 80 -14.58 -2.63 -5.06
C ASN A 80 -14.21 -3.98 -5.71
N ALA A 81 -14.72 -4.26 -6.91
CA ALA A 81 -14.45 -5.50 -7.63
C ALA A 81 -12.95 -5.88 -7.71
N PRO A 82 -11.99 -4.90 -7.84
CA PRO A 82 -10.57 -5.26 -7.80
C PRO A 82 -10.12 -5.96 -6.52
N MET A 83 -10.76 -5.70 -5.37
CA MET A 83 -10.41 -6.35 -4.10
C MET A 83 -10.69 -7.86 -4.10
N TYR A 84 -11.59 -8.34 -4.96
CA TYR A 84 -11.94 -9.76 -5.11
C TYR A 84 -11.02 -10.52 -6.07
N GLU A 85 -10.04 -9.83 -6.68
CA GLU A 85 -9.01 -10.48 -7.49
C GLU A 85 -7.90 -11.05 -6.62
N SER A 86 -7.07 -11.93 -7.19
CA SER A 86 -5.88 -12.42 -6.47
C SER A 86 -4.90 -11.30 -6.17
N GLY A 87 -4.32 -11.29 -4.98
CA GLY A 87 -3.35 -10.29 -4.52
C GLY A 87 -2.26 -9.95 -5.54
N GLY A 88 -1.68 -8.75 -5.43
CA GLY A 88 -0.62 -8.25 -6.31
C GLY A 88 -1.11 -7.34 -7.44
N ILE A 89 -2.29 -6.76 -7.29
CA ILE A 89 -2.77 -5.67 -8.16
C ILE A 89 -3.00 -4.40 -7.34
N ALA A 90 -2.97 -3.25 -8.01
CA ALA A 90 -3.35 -1.98 -7.42
C ALA A 90 -4.88 -1.83 -7.41
N TYR A 91 -5.44 -1.38 -6.29
CA TYR A 91 -6.82 -0.91 -6.19
C TYR A 91 -6.81 0.58 -5.88
N ILE A 92 -7.24 1.40 -6.84
CA ILE A 92 -7.21 2.85 -6.73
C ILE A 92 -8.63 3.39 -6.85
N TYR A 93 -9.05 4.15 -5.84
CA TYR A 93 -10.36 4.79 -5.83
C TYR A 93 -10.28 6.27 -5.49
N LEU A 94 -11.29 7.01 -5.92
CA LEU A 94 -11.44 8.43 -5.60
C LEU A 94 -12.14 8.59 -4.26
N CYS A 95 -11.52 9.33 -3.34
CA CYS A 95 -12.04 9.66 -2.02
C CYS A 95 -12.44 11.14 -1.97
N TYR A 96 -13.64 11.43 -1.46
CA TYR A 96 -14.22 12.78 -1.37
C TYR A 96 -14.18 13.58 -2.69
N GLY A 97 -14.21 12.90 -3.83
CA GLY A 97 -14.18 13.53 -5.15
C GLY A 97 -12.84 14.19 -5.56
N MET A 98 -11.81 14.14 -4.70
CA MET A 98 -10.57 14.90 -4.93
C MET A 98 -9.27 14.13 -4.73
N HIS A 99 -9.26 13.03 -3.99
CA HIS A 99 -8.04 12.29 -3.67
C HIS A 99 -8.09 10.87 -4.20
N ASN A 100 -7.13 10.50 -5.04
CA ASN A 100 -6.91 9.09 -5.35
C ASN A 100 -6.21 8.42 -4.16
N LEU A 101 -6.64 7.21 -3.80
CA LEU A 101 -6.03 6.42 -2.73
C LEU A 101 -5.56 5.09 -3.30
N LEU A 102 -4.27 4.78 -3.08
CA LEU A 102 -3.64 3.55 -3.55
C LEU A 102 -3.75 2.46 -2.51
N ASN A 103 -4.33 1.33 -2.90
CA ASN A 103 -4.30 0.10 -2.13
C ASN A 103 -3.60 -1.02 -2.92
N VAL A 104 -2.99 -1.93 -2.21
CA VAL A 104 -2.44 -3.18 -2.71
C VAL A 104 -3.41 -4.29 -2.35
N VAL A 105 -3.99 -4.97 -3.33
CA VAL A 105 -4.85 -6.13 -3.10
C VAL A 105 -4.00 -7.31 -2.64
N THR A 106 -4.50 -8.06 -1.65
CA THR A 106 -3.79 -9.19 -1.01
C THR A 106 -4.71 -10.41 -0.93
N GLY A 107 -4.15 -11.54 -0.53
CA GLY A 107 -4.92 -12.77 -0.36
C GLY A 107 -5.25 -13.50 -1.67
N ALA A 108 -6.09 -14.52 -1.53
CA ALA A 108 -6.59 -15.33 -2.64
C ALA A 108 -7.73 -14.60 -3.39
N LYS A 109 -8.02 -15.09 -4.60
CA LYS A 109 -9.21 -14.64 -5.34
C LYS A 109 -10.47 -14.89 -4.51
N ASP A 110 -11.42 -13.96 -4.60
CA ASP A 110 -12.71 -13.94 -3.90
C ASP A 110 -12.60 -13.74 -2.36
N TYR A 111 -11.40 -13.41 -1.86
CA TYR A 111 -11.16 -12.92 -0.49
C TYR A 111 -10.78 -11.45 -0.55
N PRO A 112 -11.73 -10.52 -0.38
CA PRO A 112 -11.56 -9.10 -0.67
C PRO A 112 -10.76 -8.36 0.40
N GLU A 113 -9.46 -8.53 0.39
CA GLU A 113 -8.52 -7.90 1.30
C GLU A 113 -7.59 -6.91 0.59
N ALA A 114 -7.23 -5.82 1.25
CA ALA A 114 -6.30 -4.85 0.71
C ALA A 114 -5.53 -4.09 1.78
N VAL A 115 -4.36 -3.58 1.38
CA VAL A 115 -3.51 -2.70 2.18
C VAL A 115 -3.52 -1.30 1.57
N LEU A 116 -4.03 -0.31 2.30
CA LEU A 116 -3.90 1.10 1.92
C LEU A 116 -2.46 1.58 2.19
N ILE A 117 -1.82 2.13 1.17
CA ILE A 117 -0.54 2.85 1.33
C ILE A 117 -0.85 4.26 1.81
N ARG A 118 -0.65 4.49 3.10
CA ARG A 118 -1.05 5.72 3.75
C ARG A 118 0.05 6.76 3.83
N GLY A 119 1.31 6.32 3.86
CA GLY A 119 2.46 7.20 3.95
C GLY A 119 3.70 6.60 3.30
N VAL A 120 4.47 7.46 2.69
CA VAL A 120 5.82 7.19 2.20
C VAL A 120 6.78 8.22 2.76
N GLU A 121 8.09 7.98 2.70
CA GLU A 121 9.10 8.94 3.15
C GLU A 121 8.84 10.34 2.57
N GLY A 122 8.78 11.35 3.44
CA GLY A 122 8.52 12.74 3.07
C GLY A 122 7.05 13.08 2.77
N HIS A 123 6.17 12.08 2.59
CA HIS A 123 4.77 12.33 2.20
C HIS A 123 3.80 11.47 3.02
N ILE A 124 3.32 12.01 4.15
CA ILE A 124 2.36 11.36 5.04
C ILE A 124 0.93 11.77 4.69
N GLY A 125 0.05 10.79 4.57
CA GLY A 125 -1.34 10.92 4.14
C GLY A 125 -1.58 10.34 2.74
N PRO A 126 -2.63 9.48 2.55
CA PRO A 126 -2.78 8.67 1.34
C PRO A 126 -2.98 9.50 0.07
N GLY A 127 -3.67 10.63 0.16
CA GLY A 127 -3.80 11.57 -0.97
C GLY A 127 -2.49 12.30 -1.30
N ARG A 128 -1.59 12.52 -0.32
CA ARG A 128 -0.26 13.09 -0.58
C ARG A 128 0.66 12.07 -1.25
N VAL A 129 0.57 10.80 -0.86
CA VAL A 129 1.29 9.69 -1.51
C VAL A 129 0.97 9.66 -3.01
N THR A 130 -0.32 9.60 -3.36
CA THR A 130 -0.74 9.51 -4.77
C THR A 130 -0.43 10.78 -5.54
N LYS A 131 -0.55 11.96 -4.93
CA LYS A 131 -0.17 13.23 -5.55
C LYS A 131 1.33 13.29 -5.88
N PHE A 132 2.19 12.90 -4.91
CA PHE A 132 3.64 12.86 -5.10
C PHE A 132 4.05 11.88 -6.21
N LEU A 133 3.48 10.68 -6.21
CA LEU A 133 3.80 9.63 -7.18
C LEU A 133 3.02 9.74 -8.50
N GLN A 134 2.20 10.78 -8.68
CA GLN A 134 1.34 10.95 -9.85
C GLN A 134 0.52 9.69 -10.15
N ILE A 135 -0.10 9.14 -9.10
CA ILE A 135 -0.95 7.95 -9.19
C ILE A 135 -2.42 8.38 -9.27
N ASP A 136 -3.10 7.94 -10.30
CA ASP A 136 -4.52 8.14 -10.52
C ASP A 136 -5.25 6.84 -10.88
N ARG A 137 -6.54 6.92 -11.22
CA ARG A 137 -7.38 5.76 -11.53
C ARG A 137 -7.00 5.02 -12.82
N THR A 138 -6.17 5.60 -13.69
CA THR A 138 -5.66 4.90 -14.89
C THR A 138 -4.75 3.74 -14.54
N LEU A 139 -4.23 3.71 -13.30
CA LEU A 139 -3.43 2.63 -12.73
C LEU A 139 -4.28 1.64 -11.89
N ASN A 140 -5.61 1.82 -11.85
CA ASN A 140 -6.46 0.85 -11.16
C ASN A 140 -6.37 -0.52 -11.86
N ARG A 141 -6.26 -1.61 -11.10
CA ARG A 141 -5.99 -2.98 -11.54
C ARG A 141 -4.59 -3.21 -12.11
N GLU A 142 -3.66 -2.27 -11.99
CA GLU A 142 -2.29 -2.45 -12.47
C GLU A 142 -1.62 -3.64 -11.77
N PRO A 143 -1.07 -4.62 -12.52
CA PRO A 143 -0.42 -5.80 -11.93
C PRO A 143 0.96 -5.44 -11.36
N LEU A 144 1.08 -5.28 -10.06
CA LEU A 144 2.32 -4.87 -9.38
C LEU A 144 3.49 -5.82 -9.59
N THR A 145 3.21 -7.05 -10.00
CA THR A 145 4.23 -8.09 -10.25
C THR A 145 4.90 -7.98 -11.62
N THR A 146 4.22 -7.39 -12.62
CA THR A 146 4.71 -7.33 -14.00
C THR A 146 4.70 -5.95 -14.62
N SER A 147 3.97 -5.01 -14.01
CA SER A 147 3.83 -3.64 -14.52
C SER A 147 5.17 -2.93 -14.67
N LYS A 148 5.31 -2.15 -15.75
CA LYS A 148 6.41 -1.19 -15.90
C LYS A 148 6.07 0.18 -15.30
N ARG A 149 4.80 0.42 -14.95
CA ARG A 149 4.33 1.74 -14.50
C ARG A 149 4.30 1.88 -12.98
N LEU A 150 3.93 0.81 -12.25
CA LEU A 150 3.79 0.81 -10.80
C LEU A 150 4.18 -0.56 -10.23
N TRP A 151 5.11 -0.60 -9.27
CA TRP A 151 5.54 -1.86 -8.64
C TRP A 151 6.16 -1.61 -7.26
N ILE A 152 6.39 -2.70 -6.53
CA ILE A 152 7.05 -2.67 -5.22
C ILE A 152 8.30 -3.55 -5.25
N GLU A 153 9.38 -3.05 -4.66
CA GLU A 153 10.67 -3.73 -4.59
C GLU A 153 11.10 -3.98 -3.15
N ASP A 154 11.83 -5.07 -2.97
CA ASP A 154 12.56 -5.42 -1.76
C ASP A 154 14.06 -5.38 -2.02
N ASP A 155 14.79 -4.62 -1.23
CA ASP A 155 16.25 -4.54 -1.27
C ASP A 155 16.92 -5.37 -0.15
N GLY A 156 16.14 -6.21 0.53
CA GLY A 156 16.60 -7.05 1.63
C GLY A 156 16.90 -6.28 2.92
N THR A 157 16.58 -5.00 2.98
CA THR A 157 16.68 -4.24 4.24
C THR A 157 15.76 -4.85 5.29
N GLN A 158 16.26 -4.98 6.52
CA GLN A 158 15.47 -5.45 7.65
C GLN A 158 14.19 -4.60 7.81
N PRO A 159 13.05 -5.22 8.16
CA PRO A 159 11.83 -4.48 8.42
C PRO A 159 12.08 -3.39 9.47
N PRO A 160 11.59 -2.16 9.24
CA PRO A 160 11.76 -1.08 10.21
C PRO A 160 10.93 -1.36 11.47
N ARG A 161 11.30 -0.74 12.57
CA ARG A 161 10.46 -0.72 13.77
C ARG A 161 9.19 0.08 13.48
N PHE A 162 8.05 -0.43 13.93
CA PHE A 162 6.76 0.23 13.70
C PHE A 162 5.85 0.13 14.93
N LYS A 163 4.89 1.04 15.04
CA LYS A 163 3.79 1.00 16.00
C LYS A 163 2.52 0.52 15.30
N ALA A 164 1.74 -0.32 16.00
CA ALA A 164 0.39 -0.68 15.59
C ALA A 164 -0.63 0.20 16.32
N THR A 165 -1.47 0.90 15.57
CA THR A 165 -2.46 1.86 16.07
C THR A 165 -3.82 1.65 15.41
N PRO A 166 -4.91 2.24 15.93
CA PRO A 166 -6.18 2.30 15.21
C PRO A 166 -6.03 2.99 13.85
N ARG A 167 -6.86 2.56 12.88
CA ARG A 167 -6.96 3.17 11.55
C ARG A 167 -7.58 4.56 11.63
N ILE A 168 -7.33 5.39 10.63
CA ILE A 168 -7.80 6.78 10.57
C ILE A 168 -8.94 6.92 9.55
N GLY A 169 -9.94 7.75 9.87
CA GLY A 169 -11.04 8.08 8.95
C GLY A 169 -12.12 7.01 8.85
N ILE A 170 -12.21 6.10 9.84
CA ILE A 170 -13.18 4.99 9.87
C ILE A 170 -14.24 5.15 10.97
N ALA A 171 -14.63 6.39 11.32
CA ALA A 171 -15.61 6.65 12.38
C ALA A 171 -17.01 6.03 12.11
N TYR A 172 -17.30 5.69 10.85
CA TYR A 172 -18.53 5.01 10.43
C TYR A 172 -18.57 3.51 10.77
N ALA A 173 -17.40 2.91 11.03
CA ALA A 173 -17.31 1.49 11.35
C ALA A 173 -17.75 1.17 12.78
N THR A 174 -17.98 -0.10 13.09
CA THR A 174 -18.29 -0.53 14.46
C THR A 174 -17.16 -0.19 15.43
N LYS A 175 -17.46 0.00 16.71
CA LYS A 175 -16.45 0.26 17.76
C LYS A 175 -15.38 -0.83 17.82
N ARG A 176 -15.77 -2.09 17.59
CA ARG A 176 -14.82 -3.21 17.47
C ARG A 176 -13.77 -2.92 16.42
N ASP A 177 -14.19 -2.53 15.21
CA ASP A 177 -13.29 -2.33 14.06
C ASP A 177 -12.53 -1.01 14.13
N GLN A 178 -13.13 0.04 14.75
CA GLN A 178 -12.43 1.28 15.05
C GLN A 178 -11.24 1.06 16.00
N ASN A 179 -11.37 0.14 16.98
CA ASN A 179 -10.33 -0.14 17.98
C ASN A 179 -9.26 -1.13 17.51
N ARG A 180 -9.45 -1.80 16.35
CA ARG A 180 -8.45 -2.70 15.80
C ARG A 180 -7.17 -1.93 15.44
N LYS A 181 -6.02 -2.42 15.93
CA LYS A 181 -4.71 -1.81 15.66
C LYS A 181 -4.15 -2.27 14.32
N TRP A 182 -4.85 -1.95 13.24
CA TRP A 182 -4.54 -2.35 11.87
C TRP A 182 -3.94 -1.24 11.01
N ARG A 183 -3.45 -0.19 11.65
CA ARG A 183 -2.58 0.83 11.05
C ARG A 183 -1.18 0.67 11.62
N PHE A 184 -0.19 0.56 10.75
CA PHE A 184 1.20 0.34 11.08
C PHE A 184 2.02 1.54 10.61
N VAL A 185 2.81 2.13 11.53
CA VAL A 185 3.55 3.38 11.31
C VAL A 185 4.99 3.19 11.74
N VAL A 186 5.94 3.42 10.85
CA VAL A 186 7.39 3.42 11.12
C VAL A 186 7.76 4.59 12.02
N TYR A 187 8.72 4.39 12.95
CA TYR A 187 9.22 5.42 13.87
C TYR A 187 10.72 5.31 14.09
#